data_f9c35483ad1558d2833f16262fabe2bf
#
_entry.id   f9c35483ad1558d2833f16262fabe2bf
#
_cell.length_a   1.000
_cell.length_b   1.000
_cell.length_c   1.000
_cell.angle_alpha   90.00
_cell.angle_beta   90.00
_cell.angle_gamma   90.00
#
_symmetry.space_group_name_H-M   'P 1'
#
loop_
_entity.id
_entity.type
_entity.pdbx_description
1 polymer ?
#
loop_
_entity_poly.entity_id
_entity_poly.type
_entity_poly.pdbx_seq_one_letter_code
_entity_poly.pdbx_strand_id
1 'polypeptide(L)'
;MEEKKQINFEEKEMNPSSGWGMLFLSLILYLASIGAFIAGGKAVSDGDDGFAAVIFILASLIIVLAILIDCGLRVIKPNEALVLTLFGKYSGSIKKDGFFFVNPFSTSVNPAYTKHLNDLNQKVKNGEIKVAVSSVDKKLSLKAMTLRNEKQKINDEQGNPIEIGVNVIWKINNTAKAVFNVDNYEDYLSTQADSALRNIVRLYPYDVSEQGDEKSLRGSSQEVADALKTELQQKVEVAGLEVIEVRITHLAYAPEIAAAMLQRQQAAAIIEARQKIVEGAVGMV
;
A
#
# COMPACT_ATOMS: atom_id res chain seq x y z
N MET A 1 -7.08 3.44 34.82
CA MET A 1 -6.99 3.60 33.35
C MET A 1 -5.92 2.64 32.89
N GLU A 2 -6.29 1.46 32.40
CA GLU A 2 -5.33 0.53 31.82
C GLU A 2 -4.83 1.15 30.53
N GLU A 3 -3.53 1.42 30.46
CA GLU A 3 -2.83 1.74 29.21
C GLU A 3 -3.11 0.61 28.21
N LYS A 4 -3.94 0.85 27.23
CA LYS A 4 -4.08 -0.02 26.06
C LYS A 4 -2.69 -0.11 25.42
N LYS A 5 -1.97 -1.19 25.75
CA LYS A 5 -0.72 -1.56 25.11
C LYS A 5 -0.96 -1.59 23.61
N GLN A 6 -0.56 -0.55 22.90
CA GLN A 6 -0.57 -0.56 21.44
C GLN A 6 0.29 -1.74 21.03
N ILE A 7 -0.33 -2.76 20.46
CA ILE A 7 0.37 -3.93 19.94
C ILE A 7 1.10 -3.46 18.70
N ASN A 8 2.32 -3.00 18.88
CA ASN A 8 3.20 -2.62 17.79
C ASN A 8 3.75 -3.91 17.21
N PHE A 9 3.22 -4.34 16.05
CA PHE A 9 3.70 -5.52 15.36
C PHE A 9 5.09 -5.21 14.76
N GLU A 10 6.13 -5.76 15.38
CA GLU A 10 7.45 -5.80 14.77
C GLU A 10 7.46 -6.81 13.62
N GLU A 11 8.03 -6.41 12.51
CA GLU A 11 8.11 -7.25 11.33
C GLU A 11 9.12 -8.38 11.57
N LYS A 12 8.65 -9.62 11.43
CA LYS A 12 9.50 -10.81 11.48
C LYS A 12 9.77 -11.28 10.05
N GLU A 13 10.96 -11.01 9.55
CA GLU A 13 11.37 -11.55 8.24
C GLU A 13 11.59 -13.06 8.34
N MET A 14 10.90 -13.79 7.46
CA MET A 14 11.08 -15.23 7.31
C MET A 14 12.04 -15.52 6.15
N ASN A 15 12.96 -16.46 6.38
CA ASN A 15 13.76 -17.08 5.33
C ASN A 15 13.21 -18.49 5.08
N PRO A 16 12.22 -18.65 4.19
CA PRO A 16 11.62 -19.95 3.91
C PRO A 16 12.59 -20.83 3.13
N SER A 17 12.37 -22.15 3.22
CA SER A 17 13.14 -23.12 2.45
C SER A 17 12.89 -22.95 0.95
N SER A 18 13.89 -23.32 0.13
CA SER A 18 13.73 -23.33 -1.33
C SER A 18 12.59 -24.26 -1.74
N GLY A 19 11.68 -23.77 -2.59
CA GLY A 19 10.56 -24.55 -3.11
C GLY A 19 10.98 -25.67 -4.06
N TRP A 20 12.14 -25.54 -4.71
CA TRP A 20 12.62 -26.54 -5.66
C TRP A 20 12.83 -27.91 -5.03
N GLY A 21 13.45 -27.96 -3.84
CA GLY A 21 13.65 -29.23 -3.13
C GLY A 21 12.35 -29.93 -2.77
N MET A 22 11.35 -29.13 -2.31
CA MET A 22 10.03 -29.66 -1.96
C MET A 22 9.21 -30.08 -3.18
N LEU A 23 9.35 -29.39 -4.31
CA LEU A 23 8.73 -29.77 -5.58
C LEU A 23 9.30 -31.09 -6.10
N PHE A 24 10.63 -31.29 -6.05
CA PHE A 24 11.22 -32.56 -6.43
C PHE A 24 10.78 -33.69 -5.48
N LEU A 25 10.67 -33.40 -4.18
CA LEU A 25 10.17 -34.36 -3.21
C LEU A 25 8.72 -34.77 -3.50
N SER A 26 7.84 -33.81 -3.79
CA SER A 26 6.44 -34.11 -4.14
C SER A 26 6.34 -34.95 -5.42
N LEU A 27 7.17 -34.65 -6.44
CA LEU A 27 7.23 -35.44 -7.67
C LEU A 27 7.66 -36.88 -7.41
N ILE A 28 8.68 -37.10 -6.56
CA ILE A 28 9.12 -38.45 -6.16
C ILE A 28 8.01 -39.20 -5.43
N LEU A 29 7.27 -38.52 -4.54
CA LEU A 29 6.15 -39.13 -3.83
C LEU A 29 5.00 -39.49 -4.77
N TYR A 30 4.69 -38.70 -5.78
CA TYR A 30 3.73 -39.08 -6.82
C TYR A 30 4.16 -40.31 -7.59
N LEU A 31 5.43 -40.37 -8.04
CA LEU A 31 5.96 -41.55 -8.74
C LEU A 31 5.93 -42.80 -7.85
N ALA A 32 6.31 -42.64 -6.57
CA ALA A 32 6.25 -43.74 -5.61
C ALA A 32 4.82 -44.26 -5.38
N SER A 33 3.84 -43.34 -5.31
CA SER A 33 2.43 -43.72 -5.15
C SER A 33 1.92 -44.50 -6.38
N ILE A 34 2.27 -44.06 -7.61
CA ILE A 34 1.92 -44.77 -8.84
C ILE A 34 2.52 -46.17 -8.83
N GLY A 35 3.80 -46.33 -8.45
CA GLY A 35 4.44 -47.62 -8.30
C GLY A 35 3.74 -48.52 -7.26
N ALA A 36 3.35 -47.94 -6.13
CA ALA A 36 2.59 -48.66 -5.10
C ALA A 36 1.22 -49.12 -5.60
N PHE A 37 0.47 -48.27 -6.37
CA PHE A 37 -0.78 -48.72 -6.98
C PHE A 37 -0.60 -49.88 -7.96
N ILE A 38 0.44 -49.87 -8.77
CA ILE A 38 0.78 -50.97 -9.70
C ILE A 38 1.11 -52.23 -8.90
N ALA A 39 1.89 -52.11 -7.83
CA ALA A 39 2.24 -53.26 -6.96
C ALA A 39 1.01 -53.85 -6.25
N GLY A 40 0.09 -52.97 -5.76
CA GLY A 40 -1.18 -53.40 -5.18
C GLY A 40 -2.06 -54.16 -6.18
N GLY A 41 -2.12 -53.67 -7.45
CA GLY A 41 -2.85 -54.36 -8.51
C GLY A 41 -2.28 -55.77 -8.82
N LYS A 42 -0.96 -55.93 -8.77
CA LYS A 42 -0.33 -57.28 -8.90
C LYS A 42 -0.67 -58.18 -7.71
N ALA A 43 -0.63 -57.67 -6.47
CA ALA A 43 -0.98 -58.42 -5.28
C ALA A 43 -2.43 -58.93 -5.32
N VAL A 44 -3.37 -58.15 -5.86
CA VAL A 44 -4.77 -58.62 -6.12
C VAL A 44 -4.77 -59.77 -7.12
N SER A 45 -3.97 -59.69 -8.20
CA SER A 45 -3.89 -60.74 -9.21
C SER A 45 -3.29 -62.04 -8.65
N ASP A 46 -2.40 -61.92 -7.64
CA ASP A 46 -1.75 -63.04 -6.97
C ASP A 46 -2.65 -63.67 -5.85
N GLY A 47 -3.83 -63.07 -5.58
CA GLY A 47 -4.81 -63.57 -4.61
C GLY A 47 -4.62 -63.12 -3.18
N ASP A 48 -3.73 -62.14 -2.93
CA ASP A 48 -3.41 -61.62 -1.61
C ASP A 48 -4.22 -60.32 -1.35
N ASP A 49 -5.53 -60.39 -1.26
CA ASP A 49 -6.42 -59.23 -1.09
C ASP A 49 -6.11 -58.40 0.15
N GLY A 50 -5.71 -59.02 1.26
CA GLY A 50 -5.37 -58.31 2.50
C GLY A 50 -4.09 -57.45 2.36
N PHE A 51 -3.08 -57.98 1.70
CA PHE A 51 -1.82 -57.26 1.44
C PHE A 51 -2.03 -56.13 0.42
N ALA A 52 -2.83 -56.37 -0.61
CA ALA A 52 -3.19 -55.39 -1.61
C ALA A 52 -3.95 -54.20 -0.99
N ALA A 53 -4.88 -54.43 -0.07
CA ALA A 53 -5.63 -53.38 0.64
C ALA A 53 -4.68 -52.46 1.43
N VAL A 54 -3.68 -53.02 2.12
CA VAL A 54 -2.68 -52.24 2.86
C VAL A 54 -1.87 -51.36 1.91
N ILE A 55 -1.43 -51.90 0.76
CA ILE A 55 -0.67 -51.13 -0.24
C ILE A 55 -1.52 -49.98 -0.78
N PHE A 56 -2.79 -50.17 -1.09
CA PHE A 56 -3.66 -49.09 -1.58
C PHE A 56 -3.87 -48.00 -0.54
N ILE A 57 -4.03 -48.37 0.73
CA ILE A 57 -4.12 -47.38 1.82
C ILE A 57 -2.85 -46.53 1.93
N LEU A 58 -1.67 -47.19 1.90
CA LEU A 58 -0.38 -46.51 1.93
C LEU A 58 -0.17 -45.61 0.71
N ALA A 59 -0.51 -46.09 -0.49
CA ALA A 59 -0.44 -45.31 -1.72
C ALA A 59 -1.32 -44.03 -1.65
N SER A 60 -2.55 -44.16 -1.15
CA SER A 60 -3.43 -43.02 -0.99
C SER A 60 -2.92 -42.02 0.05
N LEU A 61 -2.33 -42.47 1.15
CA LEU A 61 -1.71 -41.62 2.16
C LEU A 61 -0.53 -40.82 1.59
N ILE A 62 0.32 -41.46 0.75
CA ILE A 62 1.43 -40.78 0.06
C ILE A 62 0.94 -39.70 -0.87
N ILE A 63 -0.16 -39.92 -1.62
CA ILE A 63 -0.78 -38.85 -2.46
C ILE A 63 -1.25 -37.67 -1.63
N VAL A 64 -1.94 -37.93 -0.53
CA VAL A 64 -2.41 -36.86 0.36
C VAL A 64 -1.24 -36.06 0.88
N LEU A 65 -0.13 -36.70 1.26
CA LEU A 65 1.07 -36.03 1.72
C LEU A 65 1.71 -35.18 0.60
N ALA A 66 1.77 -35.68 -0.63
CA ALA A 66 2.27 -34.95 -1.78
C ALA A 66 1.43 -33.68 -2.06
N ILE A 67 0.10 -33.80 -2.04
CA ILE A 67 -0.81 -32.66 -2.21
C ILE A 67 -0.61 -31.61 -1.09
N LEU A 68 -0.41 -32.04 0.15
CA LEU A 68 -0.14 -31.12 1.26
C LEU A 68 1.18 -30.35 1.04
N ILE A 69 2.22 -30.98 0.51
CA ILE A 69 3.47 -30.32 0.16
C ILE A 69 3.23 -29.28 -0.94
N ASP A 70 2.49 -29.64 -2.00
CA ASP A 70 2.21 -28.72 -3.12
C ASP A 70 1.39 -27.50 -2.67
N CYS A 71 0.48 -27.65 -1.71
CA CYS A 71 -0.25 -26.54 -1.10
C CYS A 71 0.66 -25.52 -0.38
N GLY A 72 1.86 -25.92 0.03
CA GLY A 72 2.85 -25.05 0.66
C GLY A 72 3.74 -24.28 -0.32
N LEU A 73 3.73 -24.61 -1.61
CA LEU A 73 4.56 -23.95 -2.60
C LEU A 73 4.03 -22.56 -2.97
N ARG A 74 4.90 -21.54 -2.89
CA ARG A 74 4.56 -20.13 -3.19
C ARG A 74 5.62 -19.51 -4.08
N VAL A 75 5.17 -18.76 -5.09
CA VAL A 75 6.04 -17.94 -5.95
C VAL A 75 5.86 -16.48 -5.55
N ILE A 76 6.95 -15.78 -5.28
CA ILE A 76 6.97 -14.35 -4.92
C ILE A 76 7.76 -13.63 -6.01
N LYS A 77 7.17 -12.60 -6.60
CA LYS A 77 7.81 -11.78 -7.63
C LYS A 77 8.66 -10.68 -7.00
N PRO A 78 9.61 -10.09 -7.74
CA PRO A 78 10.36 -8.93 -7.28
C PRO A 78 9.43 -7.78 -6.84
N ASN A 79 9.77 -7.15 -5.71
CA ASN A 79 8.97 -6.07 -5.10
C ASN A 79 7.54 -6.51 -4.69
N GLU A 80 7.35 -7.77 -4.35
CA GLU A 80 6.15 -8.29 -3.70
C GLU A 80 6.53 -8.86 -2.32
N ALA A 81 5.62 -8.75 -1.37
CA ALA A 81 5.76 -9.37 -0.06
C ALA A 81 4.55 -10.26 0.25
N LEU A 82 4.79 -11.31 0.99
CA LEU A 82 3.78 -12.24 1.47
C LEU A 82 3.75 -12.22 2.99
N VAL A 83 2.66 -11.74 3.56
CA VAL A 83 2.43 -11.74 5.02
C VAL A 83 1.65 -13.00 5.38
N LEU A 84 2.24 -13.82 6.26
CA LEU A 84 1.70 -15.12 6.62
C LEU A 84 1.17 -15.14 8.04
N THR A 85 -0.01 -15.70 8.19
CA THR A 85 -0.61 -16.04 9.49
C THR A 85 -0.81 -17.54 9.60
N LEU A 86 -0.56 -18.08 10.78
CA LEU A 86 -0.79 -19.48 11.10
C LEU A 86 -1.81 -19.55 12.24
N PHE A 87 -2.97 -20.13 11.97
CA PHE A 87 -4.09 -20.21 12.94
C PHE A 87 -4.42 -18.87 13.61
N GLY A 88 -4.43 -17.77 12.82
CA GLY A 88 -4.74 -16.43 13.31
C GLY A 88 -3.59 -15.68 13.98
N LYS A 89 -2.42 -16.31 14.19
CA LYS A 89 -1.22 -15.64 14.72
C LYS A 89 -0.30 -15.24 13.58
N TYR A 90 0.29 -14.03 13.67
CA TYR A 90 1.32 -13.60 12.74
C TYR A 90 2.53 -14.52 12.81
N SER A 91 2.88 -15.13 11.68
CA SER A 91 4.01 -16.06 11.55
C SER A 91 5.27 -15.35 11.05
N GLY A 92 5.10 -14.43 10.10
CA GLY A 92 6.18 -13.64 9.52
C GLY A 92 5.86 -13.16 8.11
N SER A 93 6.76 -12.34 7.57
CA SER A 93 6.68 -11.77 6.22
C SER A 93 7.85 -12.24 5.36
N ILE A 94 7.58 -12.55 4.09
CA ILE A 94 8.58 -12.90 3.10
C ILE A 94 8.65 -11.76 2.08
N LYS A 95 9.80 -11.08 2.00
CA LYS A 95 10.07 -9.98 1.06
C LYS A 95 10.98 -10.38 -0.10
N LYS A 96 11.65 -11.52 0.03
CA LYS A 96 12.54 -12.04 -1.02
C LYS A 96 11.73 -12.61 -2.16
N ASP A 97 12.15 -12.30 -3.36
CA ASP A 97 11.63 -12.92 -4.58
C ASP A 97 12.17 -14.33 -4.77
N GLY A 98 11.36 -15.17 -5.37
CA GLY A 98 11.75 -16.55 -5.65
C GLY A 98 10.63 -17.55 -5.48
N PHE A 99 11.02 -18.82 -5.50
CA PHE A 99 10.14 -19.97 -5.31
C PHE A 99 10.45 -20.62 -3.96
N PHE A 100 9.46 -20.59 -3.06
CA PHE A 100 9.61 -20.97 -1.67
C PHE A 100 8.57 -21.99 -1.23
N PHE A 101 8.94 -22.78 -0.24
CA PHE A 101 8.03 -23.62 0.50
C PHE A 101 7.71 -22.97 1.86
N VAL A 102 6.44 -22.82 2.14
CA VAL A 102 5.91 -22.32 3.41
C VAL A 102 4.98 -23.36 4.02
N ASN A 103 4.68 -23.23 5.30
CA ASN A 103 3.74 -24.14 5.96
C ASN A 103 2.39 -24.15 5.18
N PRO A 104 1.90 -25.32 4.73
CA PRO A 104 0.66 -25.43 3.95
C PRO A 104 -0.58 -24.90 4.68
N PHE A 105 -0.56 -24.89 6.03
CA PHE A 105 -1.66 -24.36 6.85
C PHE A 105 -1.58 -22.85 7.06
N SER A 106 -0.54 -22.18 6.54
CA SER A 106 -0.44 -20.72 6.62
C SER A 106 -1.31 -20.06 5.56
N THR A 107 -1.99 -19.00 5.98
CA THR A 107 -2.81 -18.15 5.10
C THR A 107 -2.13 -16.81 4.88
N SER A 108 -2.22 -16.28 3.66
CA SER A 108 -1.76 -14.93 3.35
C SER A 108 -2.86 -13.92 3.62
N VAL A 109 -2.50 -12.79 4.22
CA VAL A 109 -3.42 -11.70 4.57
C VAL A 109 -3.02 -10.43 3.83
N ASN A 110 -3.99 -9.82 3.15
CA ASN A 110 -3.87 -8.49 2.55
C ASN A 110 -5.21 -7.77 2.69
N PRO A 111 -5.34 -6.76 3.56
CA PRO A 111 -6.61 -6.06 3.80
C PRO A 111 -7.12 -5.28 2.58
N ALA A 112 -6.23 -4.66 1.81
CA ALA A 112 -6.62 -3.96 0.57
C ALA A 112 -7.25 -4.90 -0.47
N TYR A 113 -6.82 -6.16 -0.50
CA TYR A 113 -7.40 -7.20 -1.34
C TYR A 113 -8.89 -7.42 -1.07
N THR A 114 -9.28 -7.48 0.20
CA THR A 114 -10.66 -7.77 0.60
C THR A 114 -11.60 -6.65 0.15
N LYS A 115 -11.16 -5.40 0.24
CA LYS A 115 -11.93 -4.24 -0.25
C LYS A 115 -12.08 -4.30 -1.77
N HIS A 116 -10.99 -4.50 -2.49
CA HIS A 116 -10.99 -4.57 -3.95
C HIS A 116 -11.91 -5.68 -4.49
N LEU A 117 -11.95 -6.83 -3.83
CA LEU A 117 -12.89 -7.91 -4.14
C LEU A 117 -14.35 -7.51 -3.91
N ASN A 118 -14.63 -6.82 -2.81
CA ASN A 118 -15.98 -6.39 -2.49
C ASN A 118 -16.47 -5.34 -3.51
N ASP A 119 -15.61 -4.41 -3.90
CA ASP A 119 -15.93 -3.40 -4.93
C ASP A 119 -16.15 -4.05 -6.30
N LEU A 120 -15.32 -5.03 -6.68
CA LEU A 120 -15.50 -5.79 -7.92
C LEU A 120 -16.80 -6.60 -7.89
N ASN A 121 -17.11 -7.27 -6.78
CA ASN A 121 -18.34 -8.04 -6.63
C ASN A 121 -19.59 -7.15 -6.70
N GLN A 122 -19.53 -5.92 -6.19
CA GLN A 122 -20.62 -4.96 -6.33
C GLN A 122 -20.79 -4.52 -7.78
N LYS A 123 -19.72 -4.20 -8.49
CA LYS A 123 -19.73 -3.82 -9.92
C LYS A 123 -20.23 -4.96 -10.81
N VAL A 124 -19.88 -6.20 -10.49
CA VAL A 124 -20.40 -7.40 -11.19
C VAL A 124 -21.90 -7.58 -10.93
N LYS A 125 -22.37 -7.40 -9.69
CA LYS A 125 -23.80 -7.48 -9.35
C LYS A 125 -24.62 -6.39 -10.05
N ASN A 126 -24.03 -5.20 -10.24
CA ASN A 126 -24.69 -4.09 -10.95
C ASN A 126 -24.63 -4.25 -12.48
N GLY A 127 -24.06 -5.32 -13.01
CA GLY A 127 -24.00 -5.59 -14.45
C GLY A 127 -23.00 -4.75 -15.24
N GLU A 128 -22.16 -3.98 -14.54
CA GLU A 128 -21.22 -3.03 -15.18
C GLU A 128 -19.98 -3.71 -15.75
N ILE A 129 -19.58 -4.88 -15.24
CA ILE A 129 -18.37 -5.59 -15.70
C ILE A 129 -18.63 -7.11 -15.72
N LYS A 130 -18.47 -7.74 -16.88
CA LYS A 130 -18.28 -9.18 -17.01
C LYS A 130 -16.79 -9.49 -16.88
N VAL A 131 -16.27 -9.56 -15.67
CA VAL A 131 -14.87 -9.96 -15.46
C VAL A 131 -14.85 -11.28 -14.72
N ALA A 132 -14.17 -12.25 -15.33
CA ALA A 132 -13.67 -13.39 -14.58
C ALA A 132 -12.85 -12.86 -13.38
N VAL A 133 -13.13 -13.37 -12.20
CA VAL A 133 -12.33 -13.13 -10.98
C VAL A 133 -10.96 -13.78 -11.21
N SER A 134 -10.14 -13.13 -12.05
CA SER A 134 -8.76 -13.51 -12.25
C SER A 134 -8.00 -13.06 -11.02
N SER A 135 -7.67 -14.02 -10.17
CA SER A 135 -6.61 -14.03 -9.15
C SER A 135 -6.07 -12.63 -8.77
N VAL A 136 -6.87 -11.85 -8.07
CA VAL A 136 -6.31 -10.70 -7.33
C VAL A 136 -5.38 -11.33 -6.29
N ASP A 137 -4.11 -11.02 -6.39
CA ASP A 137 -3.07 -11.67 -5.59
C ASP A 137 -3.13 -11.17 -4.15
N LYS A 138 -3.14 -12.08 -3.17
CA LYS A 138 -3.10 -11.73 -1.74
C LYS A 138 -1.74 -11.19 -1.28
N LYS A 139 -0.85 -10.91 -2.21
CA LYS A 139 0.47 -10.34 -1.96
C LYS A 139 0.40 -8.83 -1.85
N LEU A 140 1.30 -8.26 -1.05
CA LEU A 140 1.48 -6.83 -0.91
C LEU A 140 2.49 -6.33 -1.94
N SER A 141 2.20 -5.23 -2.61
CA SER A 141 3.17 -4.55 -3.47
C SER A 141 4.10 -3.69 -2.62
N LEU A 142 5.42 -3.88 -2.79
CA LEU A 142 6.44 -3.02 -2.20
C LEU A 142 6.91 -1.91 -3.15
N LYS A 143 6.30 -1.83 -4.34
CA LYS A 143 6.61 -0.79 -5.34
C LYS A 143 6.17 0.58 -4.85
N ALA A 144 6.79 1.62 -5.37
CA ALA A 144 6.28 2.97 -5.18
C ALA A 144 4.92 3.10 -5.85
N MET A 145 3.95 3.60 -5.09
CA MET A 145 2.57 3.84 -5.51
C MET A 145 2.27 5.32 -5.40
N THR A 146 1.29 5.79 -6.15
CA THR A 146 0.89 7.21 -6.12
C THR A 146 -0.55 7.31 -5.65
N LEU A 147 -0.74 7.99 -4.53
CA LEU A 147 -2.05 8.47 -4.10
C LEU A 147 -2.29 9.82 -4.76
N ARG A 148 -3.36 9.92 -5.54
CA ARG A 148 -3.86 11.19 -6.07
C ARG A 148 -4.95 11.68 -5.14
N ASN A 149 -4.63 12.73 -4.40
CA ASN A 149 -5.64 13.36 -3.56
C ASN A 149 -6.45 14.35 -4.38
N GLU A 150 -7.78 14.28 -4.23
CA GLU A 150 -8.67 15.19 -4.94
C GLU A 150 -8.49 16.63 -4.46
N LYS A 151 -8.89 17.58 -5.31
CA LYS A 151 -8.88 19.00 -4.96
C LYS A 151 -9.77 19.23 -3.75
N GLN A 152 -9.22 19.90 -2.74
CA GLN A 152 -9.92 20.26 -1.53
C GLN A 152 -9.98 21.77 -1.38
N LYS A 153 -11.12 22.27 -0.90
CA LYS A 153 -11.26 23.67 -0.51
C LYS A 153 -10.81 23.82 0.95
N ILE A 154 -9.76 24.59 1.16
CA ILE A 154 -9.15 24.83 2.47
C ILE A 154 -8.89 26.33 2.59
N ASN A 155 -9.01 26.89 3.79
CA ASN A 155 -8.62 28.29 4.01
C ASN A 155 -7.12 28.37 4.30
N ASP A 156 -6.47 29.36 3.67
CA ASP A 156 -5.08 29.72 3.94
C ASP A 156 -4.93 30.39 5.32
N GLU A 157 -3.72 30.84 5.68
CA GLU A 157 -3.43 31.56 6.93
C GLU A 157 -4.28 32.83 7.08
N GLN A 158 -4.55 33.53 5.98
CA GLN A 158 -5.35 34.78 5.96
C GLN A 158 -6.87 34.52 5.94
N GLY A 159 -7.29 33.25 5.93
CA GLY A 159 -8.69 32.86 5.85
C GLY A 159 -9.27 32.84 4.44
N ASN A 160 -8.47 33.02 3.39
CA ASN A 160 -8.94 32.96 2.02
C ASN A 160 -9.20 31.51 1.61
N PRO A 161 -10.35 31.16 1.02
CA PRO A 161 -10.61 29.83 0.52
C PRO A 161 -9.78 29.57 -0.75
N ILE A 162 -8.97 28.52 -0.70
CA ILE A 162 -8.15 28.04 -1.82
C ILE A 162 -8.54 26.61 -2.18
N GLU A 163 -8.36 26.25 -3.44
CA GLU A 163 -8.43 24.88 -3.94
C GLU A 163 -7.03 24.34 -4.10
N ILE A 164 -6.71 23.26 -3.39
CA ILE A 164 -5.41 22.62 -3.42
C ILE A 164 -5.56 21.10 -3.62
N GLY A 165 -4.72 20.53 -4.47
CA GLY A 165 -4.60 19.09 -4.69
C GLY A 165 -3.15 18.65 -4.57
N VAL A 166 -2.94 17.45 -4.06
CA VAL A 166 -1.60 16.88 -3.88
C VAL A 166 -1.51 15.46 -4.41
N ASN A 167 -0.34 15.09 -4.91
CA ASN A 167 0.03 13.72 -5.17
C ASN A 167 1.04 13.28 -4.13
N VAL A 168 0.80 12.11 -3.53
CA VAL A 168 1.69 11.49 -2.56
C VAL A 168 2.29 10.23 -3.18
N ILE A 169 3.60 10.19 -3.32
CA ILE A 169 4.35 9.00 -3.74
C ILE A 169 4.80 8.28 -2.47
N TRP A 170 4.43 7.03 -2.33
CA TRP A 170 4.61 6.25 -1.12
C TRP A 170 4.88 4.78 -1.42
N LYS A 171 5.40 4.04 -0.45
CA LYS A 171 5.57 2.58 -0.51
C LYS A 171 5.34 1.96 0.87
N ILE A 172 5.14 0.64 0.88
CA ILE A 172 5.08 -0.13 2.13
C ILE A 172 6.52 -0.42 2.58
N ASN A 173 6.89 0.04 3.77
CA ASN A 173 8.18 -0.23 4.39
C ASN A 173 8.08 -1.42 5.37
N ASN A 174 7.06 -1.41 6.24
CA ASN A 174 6.79 -2.48 7.19
C ASN A 174 5.46 -3.17 6.86
N THR A 175 5.54 -4.40 6.35
CA THR A 175 4.38 -5.15 5.88
C THR A 175 3.48 -5.61 7.02
N ALA A 176 4.04 -5.92 8.20
CA ALA A 176 3.26 -6.34 9.35
C ALA A 176 2.40 -5.17 9.88
N LYS A 177 2.99 -3.96 10.01
CA LYS A 177 2.23 -2.76 10.40
C LYS A 177 1.13 -2.43 9.39
N ALA A 178 1.41 -2.53 8.10
CA ALA A 178 0.43 -2.23 7.05
C ALA A 178 -0.78 -3.17 7.07
N VAL A 179 -0.59 -4.42 7.51
CA VAL A 179 -1.65 -5.44 7.54
C VAL A 179 -2.41 -5.47 8.86
N PHE A 180 -1.73 -5.23 10.00
CA PHE A 180 -2.31 -5.50 11.32
C PHE A 180 -2.59 -4.26 12.16
N ASN A 181 -1.98 -3.10 11.87
CA ASN A 181 -2.20 -1.89 12.64
C ASN A 181 -3.37 -1.05 12.10
N VAL A 182 -3.72 -1.19 10.82
CA VAL A 182 -4.80 -0.44 10.17
C VAL A 182 -5.66 -1.39 9.32
N ASP A 183 -6.95 -1.09 9.23
CA ASP A 183 -7.89 -1.92 8.45
C ASP A 183 -7.61 -1.84 6.94
N ASN A 184 -7.25 -0.65 6.45
CA ASN A 184 -6.86 -0.41 5.06
C ASN A 184 -5.82 0.70 5.03
N TYR A 185 -4.60 0.36 4.65
CA TYR A 185 -3.50 1.30 4.60
C TYR A 185 -3.66 2.38 3.51
N GLU A 186 -4.38 2.12 2.42
CA GLU A 186 -4.63 3.10 1.36
C GLU A 186 -5.62 4.17 1.82
N ASP A 187 -6.74 3.76 2.42
CA ASP A 187 -7.74 4.67 2.98
C ASP A 187 -7.17 5.46 4.16
N TYR A 188 -6.36 4.79 4.98
CA TYR A 188 -5.66 5.43 6.09
C TYR A 188 -4.73 6.53 5.59
N LEU A 189 -3.89 6.23 4.59
CA LEU A 189 -2.99 7.21 3.96
C LEU A 189 -3.78 8.40 3.38
N SER A 190 -4.87 8.15 2.66
CA SER A 190 -5.71 9.20 2.07
C SER A 190 -6.27 10.13 3.15
N THR A 191 -6.82 9.56 4.21
CA THR A 191 -7.36 10.34 5.33
C THR A 191 -6.29 11.15 6.05
N GLN A 192 -5.10 10.57 6.26
CA GLN A 192 -3.99 11.28 6.88
C GLN A 192 -3.41 12.37 5.97
N ALA A 193 -3.37 12.15 4.64
CA ALA A 193 -2.96 13.15 3.68
C ALA A 193 -3.89 14.36 3.68
N ASP A 194 -5.21 14.15 3.75
CA ASP A 194 -6.20 15.21 3.88
C ASP A 194 -6.01 16.03 5.16
N SER A 195 -5.79 15.33 6.26
CA SER A 195 -5.55 15.97 7.57
C SER A 195 -4.25 16.77 7.60
N ALA A 196 -3.16 16.21 7.08
CA ALA A 196 -1.87 16.88 7.02
C ALA A 196 -1.92 18.11 6.11
N LEU A 197 -2.59 17.97 4.94
CA LEU A 197 -2.77 19.07 4.01
C LEU A 197 -3.49 20.26 4.66
N ARG A 198 -4.59 20.01 5.39
CA ARG A 198 -5.32 21.05 6.11
C ARG A 198 -4.50 21.73 7.20
N ASN A 199 -3.66 20.95 7.90
CA ASN A 199 -2.80 21.50 8.95
C ASN A 199 -1.73 22.43 8.36
N ILE A 200 -1.04 21.96 7.31
CA ILE A 200 0.07 22.71 6.70
C ILE A 200 -0.44 23.95 5.95
N VAL A 201 -1.51 23.84 5.15
CA VAL A 201 -2.06 24.95 4.37
C VAL A 201 -2.43 26.14 5.25
N ARG A 202 -2.96 25.90 6.45
CA ARG A 202 -3.33 26.97 7.40
C ARG A 202 -2.16 27.74 7.98
N LEU A 203 -0.95 27.28 7.81
CA LEU A 203 0.27 27.92 8.32
C LEU A 203 0.92 28.86 7.31
N TYR A 204 0.43 28.89 6.08
CA TYR A 204 1.02 29.67 5.00
C TYR A 204 -0.04 30.49 4.27
N PRO A 205 0.24 31.78 3.95
CA PRO A 205 -0.62 32.55 3.05
C PRO A 205 -0.49 32.01 1.61
N TYR A 206 -1.52 32.21 0.81
CA TYR A 206 -1.49 31.80 -0.61
C TYR A 206 -0.38 32.50 -1.39
N ASP A 207 -0.24 33.82 -1.23
CA ASP A 207 0.74 34.64 -1.90
C ASP A 207 1.49 35.50 -0.87
N VAL A 208 2.64 36.03 -1.25
CA VAL A 208 3.50 36.84 -0.36
C VAL A 208 2.76 38.11 0.06
N SER A 209 2.79 38.43 1.35
CA SER A 209 2.36 39.74 1.85
C SER A 209 3.35 40.82 1.43
N GLU A 210 2.91 42.09 1.40
CA GLU A 210 3.68 43.27 0.98
C GLU A 210 5.03 43.47 1.75
N GLN A 211 5.28 42.69 2.80
CA GLN A 211 6.49 42.79 3.64
C GLN A 211 7.62 41.78 3.33
N GLY A 212 7.49 41.00 2.26
CA GLY A 212 8.64 40.44 1.50
C GLY A 212 9.34 39.19 1.99
N ASP A 213 9.26 38.80 3.28
CA ASP A 213 10.04 37.68 3.85
C ASP A 213 9.20 36.45 4.26
N GLU A 214 7.89 36.49 4.08
CA GLU A 214 7.03 35.37 4.48
C GLU A 214 6.96 34.29 3.40
N LYS A 215 7.14 33.05 3.84
CA LYS A 215 6.94 31.87 2.99
C LYS A 215 5.47 31.79 2.58
N SER A 216 5.21 31.56 1.30
CA SER A 216 3.85 31.43 0.77
C SER A 216 3.66 30.10 0.06
N LEU A 217 2.40 29.64 -0.05
CA LEU A 217 2.06 28.40 -0.75
C LEU A 217 2.52 28.42 -2.22
N ARG A 218 2.45 29.60 -2.86
CA ARG A 218 2.83 29.79 -4.27
C ARG A 218 4.33 29.97 -4.44
N GLY A 219 4.97 30.80 -3.62
CA GLY A 219 6.41 31.12 -3.74
C GLY A 219 7.32 30.05 -3.21
N SER A 220 6.92 29.35 -2.14
CA SER A 220 7.70 28.33 -1.43
C SER A 220 7.11 26.93 -1.56
N SER A 221 6.53 26.62 -2.70
CA SER A 221 5.77 25.36 -2.92
C SER A 221 6.57 24.09 -2.61
N GLN A 222 7.89 24.09 -2.82
CA GLN A 222 8.75 22.96 -2.48
C GLN A 222 8.91 22.80 -0.97
N GLU A 223 9.16 23.88 -0.24
CA GLU A 223 9.30 23.84 1.22
C GLU A 223 7.99 23.41 1.89
N VAL A 224 6.85 23.87 1.36
CA VAL A 224 5.51 23.45 1.81
C VAL A 224 5.30 21.97 1.56
N ALA A 225 5.73 21.47 0.39
CA ALA A 225 5.65 20.04 0.06
C ALA A 225 6.54 19.18 1.00
N ASP A 226 7.72 19.67 1.36
CA ASP A 226 8.63 18.99 2.29
C ASP A 226 8.09 19.01 3.73
N ALA A 227 7.48 20.11 4.17
CA ALA A 227 6.78 20.19 5.45
C ALA A 227 5.59 19.21 5.48
N LEU A 228 4.80 19.15 4.41
CA LEU A 228 3.69 18.22 4.28
C LEU A 228 4.17 16.77 4.29
N LYS A 229 5.27 16.46 3.59
CA LYS A 229 5.89 15.12 3.63
C LYS A 229 6.26 14.74 5.06
N THR A 230 6.89 15.64 5.81
CA THR A 230 7.33 15.39 7.20
C THR A 230 6.14 15.14 8.12
N GLU A 231 5.14 16.00 8.07
CA GLU A 231 3.90 15.85 8.84
C GLU A 231 3.17 14.54 8.52
N LEU A 232 3.05 14.22 7.22
CA LEU A 232 2.37 13.01 6.77
C LEU A 232 3.16 11.76 7.19
N GLN A 233 4.49 11.76 7.07
CA GLN A 233 5.34 10.63 7.46
C GLN A 233 5.15 10.25 8.92
N GLN A 234 5.09 11.24 9.83
CA GLN A 234 4.85 10.98 11.25
C GLN A 234 3.51 10.30 11.50
N LYS A 235 2.47 10.69 10.75
CA LYS A 235 1.13 10.10 10.89
C LYS A 235 1.02 8.70 10.32
N VAL A 236 1.71 8.39 9.23
CA VAL A 236 1.58 7.09 8.54
C VAL A 236 2.60 6.05 8.98
N GLU A 237 3.56 6.41 9.83
CA GLU A 237 4.53 5.48 10.40
C GLU A 237 3.87 4.33 11.18
N VAL A 238 2.74 4.61 11.84
CA VAL A 238 1.93 3.61 12.55
C VAL A 238 1.44 2.51 11.60
N ALA A 239 1.12 2.88 10.35
CA ALA A 239 0.70 1.97 9.29
C ALA A 239 1.88 1.33 8.54
N GLY A 240 3.13 1.60 8.94
CA GLY A 240 4.31 1.04 8.29
C GLY A 240 4.55 1.54 6.87
N LEU A 241 4.03 2.72 6.52
CA LEU A 241 4.18 3.35 5.22
C LEU A 241 5.35 4.34 5.22
N GLU A 242 6.00 4.46 4.07
CA GLU A 242 7.06 5.43 3.83
C GLU A 242 6.62 6.39 2.72
N VAL A 243 6.59 7.68 3.04
CA VAL A 243 6.31 8.75 2.07
C VAL A 243 7.61 9.14 1.38
N ILE A 244 7.70 8.85 0.10
CA ILE A 244 8.88 9.14 -0.72
C ILE A 244 8.89 10.63 -1.07
N GLU A 245 7.78 11.13 -1.59
CA GLU A 245 7.65 12.49 -2.10
C GLU A 245 6.19 12.95 -2.02
N VAL A 246 6.01 14.24 -1.78
CA VAL A 246 4.71 14.92 -1.89
C VAL A 246 4.85 16.05 -2.91
N ARG A 247 3.88 16.18 -3.82
CA ARG A 247 3.84 17.24 -4.84
C ARG A 247 2.50 17.93 -4.84
N ILE A 248 2.51 19.25 -4.81
CA ILE A 248 1.32 20.07 -5.03
C ILE A 248 1.02 20.02 -6.53
N THR A 249 -0.19 19.58 -6.90
CA THR A 249 -0.61 19.42 -8.30
C THR A 249 -1.56 20.50 -8.77
N HIS A 250 -2.29 21.09 -7.82
CA HIS A 250 -3.22 22.18 -8.07
C HIS A 250 -3.17 23.16 -6.90
N LEU A 251 -3.10 24.44 -7.20
CA LEU A 251 -3.15 25.52 -6.23
C LEU A 251 -3.79 26.73 -6.89
N ALA A 252 -4.97 27.11 -6.44
CA ALA A 252 -5.71 28.26 -6.95
C ALA A 252 -6.62 28.84 -5.86
N TYR A 253 -6.98 30.11 -5.97
CA TYR A 253 -8.09 30.63 -5.18
C TYR A 253 -9.39 29.93 -5.57
N ALA A 254 -10.26 29.73 -4.59
CA ALA A 254 -11.59 29.22 -4.85
C ALA A 254 -12.35 30.17 -5.82
N PRO A 255 -13.18 29.63 -6.73
CA PRO A 255 -13.85 30.41 -7.77
C PRO A 255 -14.62 31.63 -7.25
N GLU A 256 -15.16 31.55 -6.04
CA GLU A 256 -15.95 32.60 -5.40
C GLU A 256 -15.17 33.88 -5.13
N ILE A 257 -13.87 33.76 -4.88
CA ILE A 257 -13.02 34.91 -4.53
C ILE A 257 -11.96 35.22 -5.59
N ALA A 258 -11.79 34.36 -6.58
CA ALA A 258 -10.71 34.46 -7.57
C ALA A 258 -10.69 35.83 -8.27
N ALA A 259 -11.83 36.34 -8.71
CA ALA A 259 -11.93 37.64 -9.36
C ALA A 259 -11.54 38.82 -8.43
N ALA A 260 -11.98 38.81 -7.17
CA ALA A 260 -11.64 39.83 -6.20
C ALA A 260 -10.15 39.81 -5.84
N MET A 261 -9.56 38.59 -5.70
CA MET A 261 -8.13 38.44 -5.40
C MET A 261 -7.26 38.88 -6.57
N LEU A 262 -7.68 38.65 -7.82
CA LEU A 262 -6.98 39.14 -9.00
C LEU A 262 -6.94 40.67 -9.02
N GLN A 263 -8.09 41.35 -8.71
CA GLN A 263 -8.13 42.80 -8.62
C GLN A 263 -7.20 43.33 -7.51
N ARG A 264 -7.18 42.67 -6.34
CA ARG A 264 -6.27 43.04 -5.25
C ARG A 264 -4.79 42.89 -5.68
N GLN A 265 -4.43 41.81 -6.35
CA GLN A 265 -3.06 41.58 -6.87
C GLN A 265 -2.67 42.66 -7.90
N GLN A 266 -3.58 43.02 -8.79
CA GLN A 266 -3.36 44.11 -9.77
C GLN A 266 -3.12 45.44 -9.09
N ALA A 267 -3.93 45.80 -8.10
CA ALA A 267 -3.76 47.03 -7.33
C ALA A 267 -2.44 47.06 -6.58
N ALA A 268 -2.05 45.99 -5.90
CA ALA A 268 -0.78 45.86 -5.22
C ALA A 268 0.40 46.02 -6.19
N ALA A 269 0.38 45.35 -7.34
CA ALA A 269 1.41 45.45 -8.37
C ALA A 269 1.57 46.88 -8.92
N ILE A 270 0.48 47.63 -9.09
CA ILE A 270 0.53 49.04 -9.51
C ILE A 270 1.17 49.93 -8.44
N ILE A 271 0.88 49.70 -7.16
CA ILE A 271 1.48 50.44 -6.04
C ILE A 271 2.96 50.17 -5.96
N GLU A 272 3.35 48.89 -6.01
CA GLU A 272 4.75 48.48 -5.98
C GLU A 272 5.57 49.04 -7.17
N ALA A 273 4.98 49.00 -8.37
CA ALA A 273 5.62 49.61 -9.56
C ALA A 273 5.84 51.09 -9.40
N ARG A 274 4.87 51.82 -8.86
CA ARG A 274 5.01 53.29 -8.57
C ARG A 274 6.06 53.55 -7.52
N GLN A 275 6.12 52.77 -6.46
CA GLN A 275 7.13 52.88 -5.42
C GLN A 275 8.54 52.68 -5.97
N LYS A 276 8.74 51.66 -6.78
CA LYS A 276 10.07 51.39 -7.45
C LYS A 276 10.46 52.54 -8.38
N ILE A 277 9.50 53.16 -9.08
CA ILE A 277 9.81 54.34 -9.93
C ILE A 277 10.28 55.50 -9.06
N VAL A 278 9.63 55.77 -7.93
CA VAL A 278 9.99 56.86 -7.00
C VAL A 278 11.38 56.56 -6.38
N GLU A 279 11.61 55.35 -5.88
CA GLU A 279 12.89 54.95 -5.33
C GLU A 279 14.05 55.08 -6.36
N GLY A 280 13.81 54.67 -7.60
CA GLY A 280 14.76 54.81 -8.71
C GLY A 280 15.03 56.30 -9.04
N ALA A 281 14.03 57.16 -8.99
CA ALA A 281 14.20 58.60 -9.20
C ALA A 281 14.97 59.29 -8.06
N VAL A 282 14.72 58.90 -6.81
CA VAL A 282 15.45 59.41 -5.63
C VAL A 282 16.86 58.89 -5.58
N GLY A 283 17.13 57.66 -6.00
CA GLY A 283 18.50 57.08 -6.04
C GLY A 283 19.37 57.62 -7.15
N MET A 284 18.85 58.46 -8.08
CA MET A 284 19.61 59.14 -9.13
C MET A 284 20.03 60.59 -8.76
N VAL A 285 19.59 61.10 -7.61
CA VAL A 285 19.99 62.37 -7.06
C VAL A 285 21.01 62.18 -5.96
#